data_0f5949e9ee9657654a8712701989b102
#
_entry.id   0f5949e9ee9657654a8712701989b102
#
_cell.length_a   1.000
_cell.length_b   1.000
_cell.length_c   1.000
_cell.angle_alpha   90.00
_cell.angle_beta   90.00
_cell.angle_gamma   90.00
#
_symmetry.space_group_name_H-M   'P 1'
#
loop_
_entity.id
_entity.type
_entity.pdbx_description
1 polymer ?
#
loop_
_entity_poly.entity_id
_entity_poly.type
_entity_poly.pdbx_seq_one_letter_code
_entity_poly.pdbx_strand_id
1 'polypeptide(L)'
;MTEQKTFIVGHRNPDTDSICSAIAYAYLKQKTEGKNFEPRRAGEINEETRFVLEYFDEKEPRLITTVKTQIKDVEYRRTPPVNKEFSLKKAWNIMRDIGVAGITLPSISEEGVLEGVITGNDIASSYMNIYDSNILAKAKTQYSNIKETIDGKLIVGNEKNCFDKGKVLIAAANPDVMENYIENGDLVILGNRYESQLCAIEMGASCLIVCDGATVSNTIKKIAKERDITIIATPFDTFTAARLINQSMPIKHFMTNKDLLTFTEDDYLDEVTEVMASVRHRYFPIVDKTGKYLGMISRRNLLGAKGKRIILVDHNEMSQAVEGMSTANVVEIIDHHRIGGINTIGPVYFRNQPVGCTATIIYQMFQEKKVKVTKSIAGLLCSAIISDTLLFRSPTCTQLDKDTAESLAKIAQIELEPYANKMFASASNLKNKTDEQIFSQDYKKFNMGKFVVGIGQISSLNEDELTELSSKLLPYIKNIYDEREEDMMYFMLTNILEQSTRLLCIGNKAATMAAGAFTADVVSETSEDIVRLTGVVSRKKQLVPALSVAAQSMRG
;
A
#
# COMPACT_ATOMS: atom_id res chain seq x y z
N MET A 1 -9.97 17.71 -4.37
CA MET A 1 -8.76 16.87 -4.30
C MET A 1 -8.26 16.96 -2.87
N THR A 2 -8.25 15.88 -2.12
CA THR A 2 -7.57 15.82 -0.83
C THR A 2 -6.08 15.99 -1.11
N GLU A 3 -5.45 17.02 -0.53
CA GLU A 3 -4.01 17.24 -0.66
C GLU A 3 -3.27 15.99 -0.19
N GLN A 4 -2.38 15.46 -1.03
CA GLN A 4 -1.62 14.26 -0.76
C GLN A 4 -0.70 14.48 0.45
N LYS A 5 -0.74 13.58 1.44
CA LYS A 5 0.16 13.60 2.60
C LYS A 5 1.61 13.45 2.16
N THR A 6 2.49 14.20 2.79
CA THR A 6 3.94 14.11 2.62
C THR A 6 4.54 13.53 3.91
N PHE A 7 5.23 12.41 3.80
CA PHE A 7 5.89 11.78 4.93
C PHE A 7 7.34 12.26 5.05
N ILE A 8 7.77 12.57 6.26
CA ILE A 8 9.15 12.93 6.57
C ILE A 8 9.76 11.76 7.32
N VAL A 9 10.80 11.18 6.73
CA VAL A 9 11.33 9.89 7.16
C VAL A 9 12.83 9.95 7.26
N GLY A 10 13.38 9.51 8.40
CA GLY A 10 14.80 9.23 8.57
C GLY A 10 15.19 7.85 8.04
N HIS A 11 16.42 7.42 8.30
CA HIS A 11 16.89 6.11 7.87
C HIS A 11 16.22 4.95 8.61
N ARG A 12 16.26 3.72 8.03
CA ARG A 12 15.51 2.56 8.56
C ARG A 12 16.03 1.96 9.87
N ASN A 13 17.25 2.33 10.31
CA ASN A 13 17.75 2.04 11.65
C ASN A 13 17.83 3.37 12.42
N PRO A 14 16.68 3.95 12.80
CA PRO A 14 16.63 5.33 13.22
C PRO A 14 17.37 5.53 14.55
N ASP A 15 18.23 6.54 14.58
CA ASP A 15 18.84 7.08 15.76
C ASP A 15 18.13 8.35 16.25
N THR A 16 18.70 9.03 17.23
CA THR A 16 18.09 10.22 17.82
C THR A 16 18.00 11.38 16.82
N ASP A 17 19.00 11.58 15.94
CA ASP A 17 18.92 12.62 14.91
C ASP A 17 17.84 12.32 13.90
N SER A 18 17.78 11.10 13.39
CA SER A 18 16.81 10.64 12.41
C SER A 18 15.36 10.91 12.84
N ILE A 19 15.03 10.61 14.10
CA ILE A 19 13.67 10.78 14.65
C ILE A 19 13.37 12.25 15.00
N CYS A 20 14.28 12.89 15.73
CA CYS A 20 14.09 14.28 16.17
C CYS A 20 14.06 15.24 14.98
N SER A 21 14.90 15.02 13.97
CA SER A 21 14.92 15.78 12.73
C SER A 21 13.63 15.59 11.94
N ALA A 22 13.08 14.36 11.85
CA ALA A 22 11.81 14.14 11.19
C ALA A 22 10.65 14.89 11.86
N ILE A 23 10.57 14.86 13.19
CA ILE A 23 9.53 15.58 13.96
C ILE A 23 9.67 17.09 13.80
N ALA A 24 10.89 17.61 14.01
CA ALA A 24 11.14 19.05 13.94
C ALA A 24 10.90 19.60 12.53
N TYR A 25 11.33 18.87 11.49
CA TYR A 25 11.11 19.31 10.13
C TYR A 25 9.62 19.23 9.73
N ALA A 26 8.89 18.23 10.21
CA ALA A 26 7.45 18.18 10.02
C ALA A 26 6.74 19.40 10.65
N TYR A 27 7.14 19.77 11.86
CA TYR A 27 6.62 20.97 12.51
C TYR A 27 6.92 22.25 11.70
N LEU A 28 8.15 22.41 11.19
CA LEU A 28 8.53 23.54 10.34
C LEU A 28 7.64 23.61 9.10
N LYS A 29 7.52 22.51 8.36
CA LYS A 29 6.71 22.42 7.14
C LYS A 29 5.22 22.69 7.42
N GLN A 30 4.68 22.17 8.52
CA GLN A 30 3.30 22.45 8.92
C GLN A 30 3.03 23.93 9.19
N LYS A 31 4.03 24.67 9.70
CA LYS A 31 3.92 26.12 9.94
C LYS A 31 4.08 26.96 8.67
N THR A 32 4.81 26.46 7.69
CA THR A 32 5.13 27.24 6.48
C THR A 32 4.29 26.84 5.27
N GLU A 33 3.87 25.58 5.16
CA GLU A 33 3.24 25.01 3.95
C GLU A 33 1.91 24.29 4.21
N GLY A 34 1.48 24.13 5.47
CA GLY A 34 0.21 23.53 5.85
C GLY A 34 0.29 22.18 6.56
N LYS A 35 -0.87 21.60 6.92
CA LYS A 35 -0.96 20.46 7.85
C LYS A 35 -0.66 19.07 7.27
N ASN A 36 -0.32 18.95 5.98
CA ASN A 36 -0.20 17.66 5.29
C ASN A 36 1.17 16.97 5.42
N PHE A 37 2.02 17.41 6.33
CA PHE A 37 3.34 16.86 6.60
C PHE A 37 3.30 16.03 7.88
N GLU A 38 3.68 14.74 7.78
CA GLU A 38 3.65 13.82 8.91
C GLU A 38 5.02 13.18 9.11
N PRO A 39 5.61 13.23 10.34
CA PRO A 39 6.82 12.48 10.64
C PRO A 39 6.50 10.99 10.72
N ARG A 40 7.41 10.16 10.21
CA ARG A 40 7.35 8.70 10.24
C ARG A 40 8.69 8.13 10.65
N ARG A 41 8.68 6.99 11.34
CA ARG A 41 9.87 6.19 11.59
C ARG A 41 9.94 4.99 10.66
N ALA A 42 11.09 4.68 10.13
CA ALA A 42 11.30 3.55 9.23
C ALA A 42 11.79 2.28 9.94
N GLY A 43 11.94 2.33 11.26
CA GLY A 43 12.37 1.22 12.12
C GLY A 43 12.02 1.46 13.58
N GLU A 44 12.48 0.54 14.45
CA GLU A 44 12.30 0.68 15.89
C GLU A 44 13.22 1.75 16.46
N ILE A 45 12.73 2.53 17.43
CA ILE A 45 13.52 3.55 18.11
C ILE A 45 14.37 2.90 19.20
N ASN A 46 15.57 3.46 19.42
CA ASN A 46 16.45 3.06 20.50
C ASN A 46 16.03 3.71 21.83
N GLU A 47 16.60 3.25 22.94
CA GLU A 47 16.24 3.73 24.28
C GLU A 47 16.62 5.21 24.50
N GLU A 48 17.71 5.67 23.89
CA GLU A 48 18.10 7.08 23.93
C GLU A 48 17.02 7.96 23.29
N THR A 49 16.59 7.61 22.10
CA THR A 49 15.50 8.33 21.41
C THR A 49 14.20 8.29 22.21
N ARG A 50 13.88 7.14 22.81
CA ARG A 50 12.68 6.99 23.66
C ARG A 50 12.73 7.93 24.86
N PHE A 51 13.89 7.95 25.57
CA PHE A 51 14.11 8.88 26.66
C PHE A 51 13.91 10.35 26.24
N VAL A 52 14.44 10.73 25.07
CA VAL A 52 14.33 12.10 24.54
C VAL A 52 12.88 12.45 24.27
N LEU A 53 12.11 11.57 23.62
CA LEU A 53 10.69 11.80 23.32
C LEU A 53 9.86 11.93 24.61
N GLU A 54 10.08 11.05 25.58
CA GLU A 54 9.41 11.09 26.88
C GLU A 54 9.76 12.35 27.69
N TYR A 55 11.04 12.76 27.69
CA TYR A 55 11.51 13.93 28.44
C TYR A 55 10.87 15.24 27.94
N PHE A 56 10.60 15.34 26.63
CA PHE A 56 10.00 16.52 26.01
C PHE A 56 8.49 16.38 25.70
N ASP A 57 7.84 15.31 26.18
CA ASP A 57 6.41 15.02 26.00
C ASP A 57 6.00 15.00 24.51
N GLU A 58 6.85 14.41 23.66
CA GLU A 58 6.59 14.25 22.24
C GLU A 58 6.21 12.79 21.91
N LYS A 59 5.28 12.63 20.97
CA LYS A 59 4.81 11.32 20.58
C LYS A 59 5.77 10.66 19.60
N GLU A 60 5.98 9.35 19.79
CA GLU A 60 6.68 8.51 18.84
C GLU A 60 6.02 8.58 17.45
N PRO A 61 6.76 8.86 16.36
CA PRO A 61 6.24 8.81 15.01
C PRO A 61 5.73 7.41 14.64
N ARG A 62 4.64 7.35 13.90
CA ARG A 62 4.09 6.07 13.45
C ARG A 62 5.08 5.36 12.53
N LEU A 63 5.18 4.04 12.68
CA LEU A 63 6.01 3.20 11.82
C LEU A 63 5.49 3.24 10.37
N ILE A 64 6.43 3.31 9.43
CA ILE A 64 6.20 3.07 8.01
C ILE A 64 7.20 2.03 7.52
N THR A 65 6.71 0.87 7.11
CA THR A 65 7.55 -0.23 6.65
C THR A 65 7.85 -0.14 5.16
N THR A 66 6.94 0.45 4.39
CA THR A 66 7.10 0.61 2.95
C THR A 66 6.43 1.89 2.44
N VAL A 67 7.03 2.50 1.46
CA VAL A 67 6.47 3.64 0.71
C VAL A 67 6.02 3.26 -0.70
N LYS A 68 5.97 1.96 -1.02
CA LYS A 68 5.37 1.46 -2.26
C LYS A 68 3.96 2.03 -2.42
N THR A 69 3.62 2.39 -3.63
CA THR A 69 2.27 2.88 -3.95
C THR A 69 1.29 1.71 -3.94
N GLN A 70 0.14 1.92 -3.32
CA GLN A 70 -0.96 0.96 -3.22
C GLN A 70 -2.18 1.46 -3.99
N ILE A 71 -3.15 0.58 -4.26
CA ILE A 71 -4.39 0.96 -4.95
C ILE A 71 -5.12 2.11 -4.25
N LYS A 72 -5.13 2.17 -2.92
CA LYS A 72 -5.72 3.29 -2.14
C LYS A 72 -5.07 4.66 -2.39
N ASP A 73 -3.84 4.67 -2.90
CA ASP A 73 -3.11 5.90 -3.23
C ASP A 73 -3.44 6.41 -4.65
N VAL A 74 -4.28 5.67 -5.40
CA VAL A 74 -4.64 5.94 -6.79
C VAL A 74 -6.13 6.24 -6.91
N GLU A 75 -6.48 7.17 -7.77
CA GLU A 75 -7.87 7.45 -8.06
C GLU A 75 -8.45 6.33 -8.96
N TYR A 76 -9.41 5.58 -8.46
CA TYR A 76 -10.13 4.57 -9.20
C TYR A 76 -11.62 4.91 -9.33
N ARG A 77 -12.29 4.28 -10.28
CA ARG A 77 -13.66 4.63 -10.64
C ARG A 77 -14.66 3.93 -9.72
N ARG A 78 -15.61 4.68 -9.17
CA ARG A 78 -16.78 4.12 -8.47
C ARG A 78 -17.89 3.84 -9.47
N THR A 79 -17.76 2.75 -10.22
CA THR A 79 -18.80 2.29 -11.14
C THR A 79 -20.01 1.79 -10.34
N PRO A 80 -21.24 2.25 -10.62
CA PRO A 80 -22.42 1.79 -9.89
C PRO A 80 -22.62 0.29 -10.12
N PRO A 81 -22.84 -0.48 -9.04
CA PRO A 81 -23.10 -1.90 -9.15
C PRO A 81 -24.53 -2.17 -9.61
N VAL A 82 -24.76 -3.38 -10.13
CA VAL A 82 -26.05 -3.86 -10.58
C VAL A 82 -26.45 -5.15 -9.86
N ASN A 83 -27.76 -5.44 -9.86
CA ASN A 83 -28.26 -6.70 -9.35
C ASN A 83 -28.19 -7.77 -10.46
N LYS A 84 -27.77 -8.98 -10.13
CA LYS A 84 -27.67 -10.11 -11.04
C LYS A 84 -28.98 -10.50 -11.75
N GLU A 85 -30.11 -10.10 -11.18
CA GLU A 85 -31.44 -10.34 -11.77
C GLU A 85 -31.84 -9.28 -12.81
N PHE A 86 -31.07 -8.21 -13.00
CA PHE A 86 -31.35 -7.21 -14.04
C PHE A 86 -31.31 -7.85 -15.44
N SER A 87 -32.23 -7.41 -16.31
CA SER A 87 -32.21 -7.83 -17.71
C SER A 87 -30.96 -7.31 -18.45
N LEU A 88 -30.55 -8.01 -19.51
CA LEU A 88 -29.50 -7.56 -20.43
C LEU A 88 -29.78 -6.14 -20.96
N LYS A 89 -31.06 -5.85 -21.31
CA LYS A 89 -31.51 -4.51 -21.77
C LYS A 89 -31.22 -3.44 -20.70
N LYS A 90 -31.58 -3.72 -19.46
CA LYS A 90 -31.38 -2.80 -18.35
C LYS A 90 -29.89 -2.57 -18.08
N ALA A 91 -29.07 -3.61 -18.04
CA ALA A 91 -27.63 -3.52 -17.89
C ALA A 91 -26.98 -2.73 -19.03
N TRP A 92 -27.41 -2.97 -20.28
CA TRP A 92 -26.93 -2.21 -21.44
C TRP A 92 -27.28 -0.73 -21.35
N ASN A 93 -28.50 -0.37 -20.94
CA ASN A 93 -28.89 1.02 -20.75
C ASN A 93 -28.04 1.71 -19.71
N ILE A 94 -27.77 1.05 -18.57
CA ILE A 94 -26.87 1.57 -17.53
C ILE A 94 -25.47 1.79 -18.10
N MET A 95 -24.91 0.83 -18.86
CA MET A 95 -23.60 0.99 -19.51
C MET A 95 -23.55 2.19 -20.45
N ARG A 96 -24.63 2.40 -21.23
CA ARG A 96 -24.75 3.53 -22.16
C ARG A 96 -24.84 4.87 -21.43
N ASP A 97 -25.66 4.95 -20.39
CA ASP A 97 -25.91 6.18 -19.64
C ASP A 97 -24.68 6.66 -18.86
N ILE A 98 -23.80 5.73 -18.42
CA ILE A 98 -22.51 6.03 -17.82
C ILE A 98 -21.52 6.62 -18.86
N GLY A 99 -21.84 6.58 -20.14
CA GLY A 99 -21.12 7.32 -21.20
C GLY A 99 -19.80 6.70 -21.67
N VAL A 100 -19.54 5.42 -21.39
CA VAL A 100 -18.31 4.75 -21.85
C VAL A 100 -18.66 3.40 -22.48
N ALA A 101 -18.65 3.34 -23.80
CA ALA A 101 -18.77 2.09 -24.54
C ALA A 101 -17.70 1.07 -24.06
N GLY A 102 -18.13 -0.11 -23.65
CA GLY A 102 -17.25 -1.19 -23.17
C GLY A 102 -16.97 -1.16 -21.66
N ILE A 103 -17.82 -0.55 -20.86
CA ILE A 103 -17.74 -0.65 -19.39
C ILE A 103 -18.08 -2.07 -18.93
N THR A 104 -17.36 -2.49 -17.91
CA THR A 104 -17.69 -3.64 -17.08
C THR A 104 -18.55 -3.17 -15.91
N LEU A 105 -19.73 -3.77 -15.72
CA LEU A 105 -20.55 -3.53 -14.53
C LEU A 105 -20.33 -4.64 -13.51
N PRO A 106 -20.03 -4.30 -12.26
CA PRO A 106 -20.01 -5.26 -11.16
C PRO A 106 -21.43 -5.63 -10.75
N SER A 107 -21.67 -6.90 -10.48
CA SER A 107 -22.88 -7.40 -9.84
C SER A 107 -22.61 -7.68 -8.38
N ILE A 108 -23.47 -7.19 -7.49
CA ILE A 108 -23.34 -7.36 -6.04
C ILE A 108 -24.59 -7.97 -5.43
N SER A 109 -24.40 -8.64 -4.28
CA SER A 109 -25.49 -9.06 -3.40
C SER A 109 -26.14 -7.88 -2.67
N GLU A 110 -27.23 -8.13 -1.94
CA GLU A 110 -27.88 -7.12 -1.08
C GLU A 110 -26.94 -6.62 0.03
N GLU A 111 -25.97 -7.44 0.47
CA GLU A 111 -24.97 -7.08 1.47
C GLU A 111 -23.76 -6.32 0.87
N GLY A 112 -23.75 -6.13 -0.46
CA GLY A 112 -22.69 -5.43 -1.18
C GLY A 112 -21.50 -6.29 -1.58
N VAL A 113 -21.57 -7.62 -1.43
CA VAL A 113 -20.51 -8.55 -1.84
C VAL A 113 -20.51 -8.71 -3.35
N LEU A 114 -19.32 -8.70 -3.96
CA LEU A 114 -19.17 -8.92 -5.40
C LEU A 114 -19.55 -10.35 -5.78
N GLU A 115 -20.54 -10.49 -6.69
CA GLU A 115 -21.02 -11.79 -7.19
C GLU A 115 -20.53 -12.09 -8.61
N GLY A 116 -20.17 -11.08 -9.38
CA GLY A 116 -19.73 -11.24 -10.76
C GLY A 116 -19.53 -9.92 -11.48
N VAL A 117 -19.13 -10.01 -12.74
CA VAL A 117 -19.02 -8.86 -13.65
C VAL A 117 -19.68 -9.16 -14.99
N ILE A 118 -20.35 -8.17 -15.57
CA ILE A 118 -20.92 -8.24 -16.92
C ILE A 118 -20.26 -7.19 -17.80
N THR A 119 -19.83 -7.59 -18.98
CA THR A 119 -19.17 -6.72 -19.96
C THR A 119 -20.06 -6.48 -21.19
N GLY A 120 -19.76 -5.43 -21.95
CA GLY A 120 -20.42 -5.22 -23.24
C GLY A 120 -20.20 -6.37 -24.23
N ASN A 121 -19.06 -7.09 -24.12
CA ASN A 121 -18.80 -8.27 -24.94
C ASN A 121 -19.70 -9.46 -24.57
N ASP A 122 -20.00 -9.64 -23.28
CA ASP A 122 -20.92 -10.69 -22.83
C ASP A 122 -22.34 -10.42 -23.37
N ILE A 123 -22.78 -9.14 -23.34
CA ILE A 123 -24.06 -8.73 -23.91
C ILE A 123 -24.08 -8.93 -25.43
N ALA A 124 -23.01 -8.53 -26.14
CA ALA A 124 -22.92 -8.73 -27.58
C ALA A 124 -22.91 -10.24 -27.95
N SER A 125 -22.13 -11.04 -27.22
CA SER A 125 -22.05 -12.49 -27.43
C SER A 125 -23.39 -13.16 -27.12
N SER A 126 -24.11 -12.75 -26.08
CA SER A 126 -25.44 -13.27 -25.77
C SER A 126 -26.42 -13.00 -26.89
N TYR A 127 -26.31 -11.86 -27.58
CA TYR A 127 -27.17 -11.51 -28.71
C TYR A 127 -26.83 -12.28 -30.01
N MET A 128 -25.56 -12.52 -30.26
CA MET A 128 -25.09 -13.20 -31.49
C MET A 128 -25.24 -14.72 -31.43
N ASN A 129 -25.19 -15.31 -30.25
CA ASN A 129 -25.18 -16.77 -30.07
C ASN A 129 -26.59 -17.36 -29.78
N ILE A 130 -27.67 -16.62 -30.02
CA ILE A 130 -29.03 -17.10 -29.77
C ILE A 130 -29.52 -17.97 -30.94
N TYR A 131 -29.27 -19.27 -30.83
CA TYR A 131 -29.84 -20.29 -31.69
C TYR A 131 -30.81 -21.24 -30.94
N ASP A 132 -30.91 -21.07 -29.61
CA ASP A 132 -31.71 -21.94 -28.74
C ASP A 132 -32.98 -21.22 -28.28
N SER A 133 -34.14 -21.67 -28.77
CA SER A 133 -35.45 -21.13 -28.39
C SER A 133 -35.78 -21.33 -26.89
N ASN A 134 -35.06 -22.24 -26.19
CA ASN A 134 -35.27 -22.52 -24.77
C ASN A 134 -34.37 -21.64 -23.86
N ILE A 135 -33.57 -20.73 -24.42
CA ILE A 135 -32.59 -20.00 -23.65
C ILE A 135 -33.20 -19.12 -22.54
N LEU A 136 -34.39 -18.53 -22.78
CA LEU A 136 -35.10 -17.74 -21.77
C LEU A 136 -35.49 -18.61 -20.56
N ALA A 137 -35.93 -19.83 -20.79
CA ALA A 137 -36.29 -20.78 -19.75
C ALA A 137 -35.03 -21.24 -18.98
N LYS A 138 -33.96 -21.59 -19.70
CA LYS A 138 -32.65 -21.94 -19.09
C LYS A 138 -32.08 -20.81 -18.21
N ALA A 139 -32.27 -19.56 -18.62
CA ALA A 139 -31.87 -18.38 -17.85
C ALA A 139 -32.80 -18.09 -16.65
N LYS A 140 -33.95 -18.80 -16.54
CA LYS A 140 -34.98 -18.55 -15.52
C LYS A 140 -35.42 -17.09 -15.52
N THR A 141 -35.88 -16.63 -16.68
CA THR A 141 -36.20 -15.21 -16.92
C THR A 141 -37.47 -14.80 -16.20
N GLN A 142 -37.39 -13.80 -15.34
CA GLN A 142 -38.54 -13.27 -14.61
C GLN A 142 -39.54 -12.58 -15.56
N TYR A 143 -40.85 -12.75 -15.33
CA TYR A 143 -41.88 -12.07 -16.12
C TYR A 143 -41.82 -10.55 -15.96
N SER A 144 -41.32 -10.02 -14.84
CA SER A 144 -41.01 -8.60 -14.68
C SER A 144 -40.00 -8.09 -15.70
N ASN A 145 -38.91 -8.85 -15.95
CA ASN A 145 -37.89 -8.50 -16.95
C ASN A 145 -38.47 -8.56 -18.38
N ILE A 146 -39.29 -9.58 -18.67
CA ILE A 146 -39.98 -9.69 -19.98
C ILE A 146 -40.87 -8.47 -20.17
N LYS A 147 -41.72 -8.19 -19.19
CA LYS A 147 -42.64 -7.03 -19.20
C LYS A 147 -41.90 -5.73 -19.45
N GLU A 148 -40.85 -5.44 -18.66
CA GLU A 148 -40.05 -4.21 -18.79
C GLU A 148 -39.36 -4.13 -20.16
N THR A 149 -38.84 -5.25 -20.67
CA THR A 149 -38.09 -5.27 -21.93
C THR A 149 -38.94 -4.97 -23.15
N ILE A 150 -40.21 -5.43 -23.17
CA ILE A 150 -41.13 -5.23 -24.30
C ILE A 150 -42.15 -4.10 -24.06
N ASP A 151 -41.86 -3.19 -23.10
CA ASP A 151 -42.79 -2.11 -22.69
C ASP A 151 -44.21 -2.65 -22.42
N GLY A 152 -44.29 -3.84 -21.85
CA GLY A 152 -45.52 -4.58 -21.67
C GLY A 152 -46.28 -4.23 -20.41
N LYS A 153 -47.57 -4.60 -20.40
CA LYS A 153 -48.46 -4.55 -19.25
C LYS A 153 -48.88 -5.97 -18.85
N LEU A 154 -48.67 -6.33 -17.58
CA LEU A 154 -49.14 -7.60 -17.05
C LEU A 154 -50.68 -7.57 -16.98
N ILE A 155 -51.32 -8.52 -17.64
CA ILE A 155 -52.81 -8.68 -17.73
C ILE A 155 -53.26 -9.76 -16.76
N VAL A 156 -52.57 -10.91 -16.73
CA VAL A 156 -52.82 -12.06 -15.85
C VAL A 156 -51.46 -12.59 -15.36
N GLY A 157 -51.43 -13.15 -14.16
CA GLY A 157 -50.25 -13.82 -13.61
C GLY A 157 -49.52 -12.99 -12.56
N ASN A 158 -48.29 -13.41 -12.21
CA ASN A 158 -47.42 -12.77 -11.22
C ASN A 158 -46.07 -12.43 -11.85
N GLU A 159 -45.72 -11.15 -11.84
CA GLU A 159 -44.47 -10.68 -12.44
C GLU A 159 -43.19 -11.18 -11.74
N LYS A 160 -43.29 -11.66 -10.49
CA LYS A 160 -42.19 -12.25 -9.74
C LYS A 160 -41.86 -13.69 -10.12
N ASN A 161 -42.82 -14.37 -10.82
CA ASN A 161 -42.57 -15.71 -11.32
C ASN A 161 -41.60 -15.68 -12.50
N CYS A 162 -40.95 -16.82 -12.76
CA CYS A 162 -39.98 -16.98 -13.83
C CYS A 162 -40.56 -17.85 -14.95
N PHE A 163 -40.18 -17.54 -16.18
CA PHE A 163 -40.27 -18.46 -17.30
C PHE A 163 -39.07 -19.43 -17.19
N ASP A 164 -39.31 -20.68 -16.81
CA ASP A 164 -38.30 -21.68 -16.50
C ASP A 164 -38.42 -22.99 -17.27
N LYS A 165 -39.45 -23.11 -18.11
CA LYS A 165 -39.72 -24.30 -18.94
C LYS A 165 -40.31 -23.89 -20.28
N GLY A 166 -39.96 -24.63 -21.34
CA GLY A 166 -40.46 -24.43 -22.68
C GLY A 166 -39.60 -23.54 -23.57
N LYS A 167 -40.06 -23.39 -24.80
CA LYS A 167 -39.43 -22.57 -25.85
C LYS A 167 -40.24 -21.29 -26.10
N VAL A 168 -39.58 -20.32 -26.74
CA VAL A 168 -40.24 -19.11 -27.26
C VAL A 168 -40.59 -19.34 -28.72
N LEU A 169 -41.82 -19.07 -29.09
CA LEU A 169 -42.27 -19.20 -30.48
C LEU A 169 -43.28 -18.09 -30.86
N ILE A 170 -43.39 -17.85 -32.16
CA ILE A 170 -44.40 -16.94 -32.74
C ILE A 170 -45.53 -17.78 -33.31
N ALA A 171 -46.74 -17.54 -32.85
CA ALA A 171 -47.96 -18.21 -33.35
C ALA A 171 -48.45 -17.56 -34.63
N ALA A 172 -47.77 -17.85 -35.75
CA ALA A 172 -48.09 -17.27 -37.07
C ALA A 172 -49.03 -18.10 -37.90
N ALA A 173 -49.24 -19.38 -37.55
CA ALA A 173 -50.10 -20.28 -38.27
C ALA A 173 -51.60 -20.19 -37.82
N ASN A 174 -52.48 -20.92 -38.48
CA ASN A 174 -53.86 -21.11 -38.02
C ASN A 174 -53.89 -22.01 -36.77
N PRO A 175 -54.91 -21.91 -35.91
CA PRO A 175 -55.00 -22.66 -34.66
C PRO A 175 -54.86 -24.20 -34.83
N ASP A 176 -55.46 -24.78 -35.83
CA ASP A 176 -55.38 -26.21 -36.17
C ASP A 176 -53.98 -26.70 -36.50
N VAL A 177 -53.09 -25.79 -36.99
CA VAL A 177 -51.66 -26.08 -37.23
C VAL A 177 -50.83 -25.78 -35.98
N MET A 178 -51.25 -24.79 -35.20
CA MET A 178 -50.52 -24.38 -33.96
C MET A 178 -50.51 -25.51 -32.92
N GLU A 179 -51.57 -26.33 -32.83
CA GLU A 179 -51.65 -27.48 -31.94
C GLU A 179 -50.51 -28.49 -32.14
N ASN A 180 -49.89 -28.53 -33.33
CA ASN A 180 -48.81 -29.46 -33.64
C ASN A 180 -47.42 -29.04 -33.14
N TYR A 181 -47.23 -27.78 -32.77
CA TYR A 181 -45.89 -27.28 -32.38
C TYR A 181 -45.83 -26.47 -31.09
N ILE A 182 -46.99 -26.12 -30.50
CA ILE A 182 -47.01 -25.55 -29.15
C ILE A 182 -46.96 -26.69 -28.14
N GLU A 183 -46.01 -26.62 -27.22
CA GLU A 183 -45.79 -27.59 -26.16
C GLU A 183 -46.13 -27.01 -24.79
N ASN A 184 -46.40 -27.91 -23.84
CA ASN A 184 -46.67 -27.49 -22.45
C ASN A 184 -45.49 -26.72 -21.86
N GLY A 185 -45.76 -25.51 -21.37
CA GLY A 185 -44.77 -24.61 -20.78
C GLY A 185 -44.20 -23.56 -21.73
N ASP A 186 -44.56 -23.59 -23.03
CA ASP A 186 -44.05 -22.64 -24.02
C ASP A 186 -44.47 -21.18 -23.74
N LEU A 187 -43.63 -20.22 -24.18
CA LEU A 187 -43.97 -18.80 -24.27
C LEU A 187 -44.38 -18.50 -25.71
N VAL A 188 -45.63 -18.06 -25.91
CA VAL A 188 -46.23 -17.85 -27.23
C VAL A 188 -46.42 -16.37 -27.50
N ILE A 189 -45.76 -15.85 -28.56
CA ILE A 189 -45.93 -14.49 -29.06
C ILE A 189 -47.02 -14.51 -30.16
N LEU A 190 -48.06 -13.72 -29.97
CA LEU A 190 -49.21 -13.74 -30.88
C LEU A 190 -49.92 -12.37 -30.91
N GLY A 191 -50.84 -12.23 -31.87
CA GLY A 191 -51.67 -11.03 -32.01
C GLY A 191 -53.04 -11.16 -31.30
N ASN A 192 -54.02 -10.47 -31.83
CA ASN A 192 -55.35 -10.32 -31.22
C ASN A 192 -56.40 -11.43 -31.60
N ARG A 193 -55.98 -12.46 -32.34
CA ARG A 193 -56.89 -13.54 -32.72
C ARG A 193 -57.30 -14.34 -31.50
N TYR A 194 -58.63 -14.35 -31.20
CA TYR A 194 -59.15 -15.04 -30.03
C TYR A 194 -58.87 -16.55 -30.06
N GLU A 195 -59.08 -17.19 -31.24
CA GLU A 195 -58.85 -18.62 -31.44
C GLU A 195 -57.39 -19.03 -31.22
N SER A 196 -56.43 -18.18 -31.66
CA SER A 196 -55.04 -18.43 -31.44
C SER A 196 -54.65 -18.31 -29.95
N GLN A 197 -55.25 -17.35 -29.23
CA GLN A 197 -55.04 -17.20 -27.78
C GLN A 197 -55.59 -18.39 -27.02
N LEU A 198 -56.82 -18.87 -27.41
CA LEU A 198 -57.43 -20.01 -26.79
C LEU A 198 -56.65 -21.31 -27.07
N CYS A 199 -56.22 -21.53 -28.31
CA CYS A 199 -55.40 -22.67 -28.68
C CYS A 199 -54.10 -22.72 -27.86
N ALA A 200 -53.38 -21.64 -27.75
CA ALA A 200 -52.13 -21.58 -26.94
C ALA A 200 -52.41 -21.92 -25.46
N ILE A 201 -53.50 -21.45 -24.89
CA ILE A 201 -53.92 -21.78 -23.52
C ILE A 201 -54.25 -23.27 -23.39
N GLU A 202 -54.97 -23.84 -24.36
CA GLU A 202 -55.38 -25.27 -24.36
C GLU A 202 -54.21 -26.21 -24.50
N MET A 203 -53.20 -25.83 -25.30
CA MET A 203 -51.92 -26.56 -25.43
C MET A 203 -51.00 -26.41 -24.22
N GLY A 204 -51.40 -25.63 -23.19
CA GLY A 204 -50.67 -25.51 -21.93
C GLY A 204 -49.47 -24.55 -21.99
N ALA A 205 -49.51 -23.53 -22.82
CA ALA A 205 -48.52 -22.48 -22.80
C ALA A 205 -48.42 -21.86 -21.40
N SER A 206 -47.19 -21.53 -20.92
CA SER A 206 -46.98 -20.89 -19.63
C SER A 206 -47.16 -19.36 -19.70
N CYS A 207 -46.89 -18.77 -20.87
CA CYS A 207 -46.99 -17.33 -21.07
C CYS A 207 -47.47 -16.97 -22.48
N LEU A 208 -48.38 -15.99 -22.57
CA LEU A 208 -48.78 -15.37 -23.81
C LEU A 208 -48.32 -13.92 -23.87
N ILE A 209 -47.62 -13.55 -24.96
CA ILE A 209 -47.30 -12.15 -25.28
C ILE A 209 -48.28 -11.67 -26.35
N VAL A 210 -49.21 -10.81 -25.95
CA VAL A 210 -50.24 -10.27 -26.87
C VAL A 210 -49.73 -8.94 -27.42
N CYS A 211 -49.50 -8.90 -28.73
CA CYS A 211 -48.88 -7.81 -29.47
C CYS A 211 -49.89 -6.75 -29.99
N ASP A 212 -49.34 -5.67 -30.61
CA ASP A 212 -50.06 -4.57 -31.28
C ASP A 212 -51.00 -3.76 -30.35
N GLY A 213 -50.71 -3.74 -29.04
CA GLY A 213 -51.58 -3.08 -28.05
C GLY A 213 -52.99 -3.66 -27.96
N ALA A 214 -53.16 -4.90 -28.42
CA ALA A 214 -54.47 -5.55 -28.49
C ALA A 214 -55.06 -5.82 -27.11
N THR A 215 -56.38 -5.69 -27.00
CA THR A 215 -57.12 -5.99 -25.78
C THR A 215 -57.36 -7.50 -25.64
N VAL A 216 -57.12 -8.04 -24.46
CA VAL A 216 -57.41 -9.45 -24.14
C VAL A 216 -58.86 -9.53 -23.63
N SER A 217 -59.63 -10.47 -24.15
CA SER A 217 -61.07 -10.66 -23.75
C SER A 217 -61.13 -11.14 -22.29
N ASN A 218 -62.28 -10.86 -21.64
CA ASN A 218 -62.49 -11.30 -20.25
C ASN A 218 -62.54 -12.83 -20.13
N THR A 219 -63.01 -13.51 -21.16
CA THR A 219 -63.02 -14.98 -21.21
C THR A 219 -61.62 -15.56 -21.23
N ILE A 220 -60.73 -15.03 -22.08
CA ILE A 220 -59.32 -15.43 -22.13
C ILE A 220 -58.65 -15.17 -20.80
N LYS A 221 -58.84 -13.97 -20.19
CA LYS A 221 -58.30 -13.65 -18.86
C LYS A 221 -58.72 -14.64 -17.79
N LYS A 222 -59.99 -15.03 -17.80
CA LYS A 222 -60.54 -15.98 -16.82
C LYS A 222 -59.89 -17.37 -16.99
N ILE A 223 -59.91 -17.92 -18.23
CA ILE A 223 -59.33 -19.24 -18.51
C ILE A 223 -57.82 -19.25 -18.20
N ALA A 224 -57.08 -18.21 -18.59
CA ALA A 224 -55.65 -18.10 -18.28
C ALA A 224 -55.37 -18.08 -16.77
N LYS A 225 -56.19 -17.35 -15.98
CA LYS A 225 -56.08 -17.32 -14.53
C LYS A 225 -56.39 -18.70 -13.89
N GLU A 226 -57.38 -19.41 -14.38
CA GLU A 226 -57.75 -20.77 -13.90
C GLU A 226 -56.64 -21.80 -14.18
N ARG A 227 -55.82 -21.59 -15.23
CA ARG A 227 -54.72 -22.47 -15.64
C ARG A 227 -53.36 -21.97 -15.25
N ASP A 228 -53.25 -20.91 -14.43
CA ASP A 228 -52.01 -20.26 -13.98
C ASP A 228 -51.09 -19.79 -15.14
N ILE A 229 -51.70 -19.30 -16.22
CA ILE A 229 -50.99 -18.82 -17.40
C ILE A 229 -50.79 -17.32 -17.31
N THR A 230 -49.56 -16.88 -17.53
CA THR A 230 -49.22 -15.45 -17.55
C THR A 230 -49.58 -14.82 -18.89
N ILE A 231 -50.23 -13.63 -18.88
CA ILE A 231 -50.50 -12.83 -20.08
C ILE A 231 -49.88 -11.45 -19.93
N ILE A 232 -48.99 -11.08 -20.87
CA ILE A 232 -48.39 -9.75 -20.99
C ILE A 232 -48.84 -9.16 -22.34
N ALA A 233 -49.45 -7.97 -22.31
CA ALA A 233 -49.77 -7.23 -23.53
C ALA A 233 -48.66 -6.20 -23.81
N THR A 234 -48.23 -6.09 -25.06
CA THR A 234 -47.21 -5.13 -25.51
C THR A 234 -47.74 -4.27 -26.68
N PRO A 235 -47.31 -2.97 -26.75
CA PRO A 235 -47.65 -2.15 -27.91
C PRO A 235 -46.89 -2.55 -29.18
N PHE A 236 -45.82 -3.34 -29.07
CA PHE A 236 -44.99 -3.77 -30.19
C PHE A 236 -45.68 -4.85 -31.05
N ASP A 237 -45.33 -4.89 -32.33
CA ASP A 237 -45.68 -6.00 -33.22
C ASP A 237 -44.91 -7.29 -32.85
N THR A 238 -45.37 -8.43 -33.42
CA THR A 238 -44.79 -9.75 -33.11
C THR A 238 -43.32 -9.88 -33.44
N PHE A 239 -42.86 -9.24 -34.52
CA PHE A 239 -41.44 -9.26 -34.91
C PHE A 239 -40.57 -8.46 -33.92
N THR A 240 -41.00 -7.26 -33.56
CA THR A 240 -40.33 -6.41 -32.59
C THR A 240 -40.28 -7.08 -31.21
N ALA A 241 -41.41 -7.64 -30.74
CA ALA A 241 -41.48 -8.36 -29.48
C ALA A 241 -40.52 -9.57 -29.46
N ALA A 242 -40.49 -10.35 -30.54
CA ALA A 242 -39.60 -11.52 -30.66
C ALA A 242 -38.11 -11.13 -30.67
N ARG A 243 -37.77 -10.01 -31.28
CA ARG A 243 -36.39 -9.49 -31.25
C ARG A 243 -35.97 -9.00 -29.87
N LEU A 244 -36.84 -8.34 -29.14
CA LEU A 244 -36.54 -7.74 -27.86
C LEU A 244 -36.55 -8.74 -26.72
N ILE A 245 -37.38 -9.80 -26.80
CA ILE A 245 -37.61 -10.69 -25.65
C ILE A 245 -36.32 -11.34 -25.12
N ASN A 246 -35.37 -11.63 -25.99
CA ASN A 246 -34.07 -12.19 -25.59
C ASN A 246 -33.22 -11.25 -24.71
N GLN A 247 -33.48 -9.93 -24.80
CA GLN A 247 -32.82 -8.95 -23.95
C GLN A 247 -33.38 -8.91 -22.52
N SER A 248 -34.49 -9.66 -22.27
CA SER A 248 -35.09 -9.77 -20.92
C SER A 248 -34.36 -10.75 -20.00
N MET A 249 -33.44 -11.57 -20.54
CA MET A 249 -32.69 -12.54 -19.75
C MET A 249 -31.88 -11.87 -18.67
N PRO A 250 -31.82 -12.44 -17.44
CA PRO A 250 -31.07 -11.88 -16.35
C PRO A 250 -29.55 -12.00 -16.62
N ILE A 251 -28.78 -10.96 -16.21
CA ILE A 251 -27.32 -10.91 -16.42
C ILE A 251 -26.59 -12.06 -15.76
N LYS A 252 -27.11 -12.64 -14.67
CA LYS A 252 -26.51 -13.79 -13.97
C LYS A 252 -26.21 -14.98 -14.88
N HIS A 253 -26.95 -15.13 -15.99
CA HIS A 253 -26.74 -16.22 -16.93
C HIS A 253 -25.52 -16.02 -17.83
N PHE A 254 -25.06 -14.77 -18.01
CA PHE A 254 -23.98 -14.37 -18.93
C PHE A 254 -22.77 -13.77 -18.25
N MET A 255 -22.93 -13.28 -17.02
CA MET A 255 -21.84 -12.64 -16.29
C MET A 255 -20.75 -13.66 -15.93
N THR A 256 -19.53 -13.18 -15.89
CA THR A 256 -18.40 -13.92 -15.30
C THR A 256 -18.54 -13.89 -13.78
N ASN A 257 -18.66 -15.07 -13.15
CA ASN A 257 -18.84 -15.22 -11.70
C ASN A 257 -17.88 -16.25 -11.07
N LYS A 258 -16.99 -16.84 -11.87
CA LYS A 258 -15.95 -17.77 -11.41
C LYS A 258 -14.60 -17.17 -11.72
N ASP A 259 -13.63 -17.46 -10.85
CA ASP A 259 -12.24 -17.02 -11.00
C ASP A 259 -12.12 -15.51 -11.28
N LEU A 260 -12.91 -14.73 -10.55
CA LEU A 260 -12.91 -13.27 -10.66
C LEU A 260 -11.58 -12.73 -10.19
N LEU A 261 -10.87 -12.08 -11.10
CA LEU A 261 -9.64 -11.36 -10.77
C LEU A 261 -9.99 -10.03 -10.12
N THR A 262 -9.80 -9.96 -8.81
CA THR A 262 -10.09 -8.79 -7.97
C THR A 262 -8.84 -8.29 -7.28
N PHE A 263 -8.85 -7.04 -6.87
CA PHE A 263 -7.79 -6.42 -6.08
C PHE A 263 -8.37 -5.82 -4.80
N THR A 264 -7.49 -5.57 -3.83
CA THR A 264 -7.80 -4.83 -2.60
C THR A 264 -7.15 -3.45 -2.61
N GLU A 265 -7.63 -2.53 -1.78
CA GLU A 265 -7.01 -1.21 -1.64
C GLU A 265 -5.56 -1.27 -1.12
N ASP A 266 -5.19 -2.37 -0.44
CA ASP A 266 -3.85 -2.56 0.14
C ASP A 266 -2.85 -3.19 -0.85
N ASP A 267 -3.28 -3.66 -2.03
CA ASP A 267 -2.39 -4.29 -3.02
C ASP A 267 -1.42 -3.26 -3.62
N TYR A 268 -0.19 -3.69 -3.84
CA TYR A 268 0.86 -2.84 -4.41
C TYR A 268 0.72 -2.71 -5.92
N LEU A 269 0.96 -1.49 -6.44
CA LEU A 269 0.76 -1.20 -7.86
C LEU A 269 1.73 -1.94 -8.79
N ASP A 270 2.93 -2.29 -8.35
CA ASP A 270 3.88 -3.09 -9.10
C ASP A 270 3.30 -4.49 -9.37
N GLU A 271 2.84 -5.19 -8.33
CA GLU A 271 2.19 -6.51 -8.43
C GLU A 271 0.90 -6.45 -9.26
N VAL A 272 0.05 -5.45 -8.99
CA VAL A 272 -1.18 -5.21 -9.76
C VAL A 272 -0.89 -5.00 -11.25
N THR A 273 0.17 -4.29 -11.57
CA THR A 273 0.59 -4.03 -12.95
C THR A 273 1.01 -5.32 -13.66
N GLU A 274 1.77 -6.19 -13.00
CA GLU A 274 2.18 -7.49 -13.54
C GLU A 274 0.97 -8.38 -13.82
N VAL A 275 0.05 -8.48 -12.86
CA VAL A 275 -1.19 -9.25 -13.02
C VAL A 275 -2.04 -8.70 -14.16
N MET A 276 -2.24 -7.37 -14.21
CA MET A 276 -3.00 -6.75 -15.31
C MET A 276 -2.32 -6.95 -16.67
N ALA A 277 -0.99 -7.02 -16.73
CA ALA A 277 -0.27 -7.27 -17.99
C ALA A 277 -0.47 -8.69 -18.53
N SER A 278 -0.65 -9.68 -17.64
CA SER A 278 -0.81 -11.09 -18.01
C SER A 278 -2.19 -11.42 -18.61
N VAL A 279 -3.21 -10.57 -18.42
CA VAL A 279 -4.60 -10.84 -18.84
C VAL A 279 -5.14 -9.75 -19.79
N ARG A 280 -6.20 -10.10 -20.54
CA ARG A 280 -6.82 -9.18 -21.52
C ARG A 280 -8.03 -8.40 -20.96
N HIS A 281 -8.28 -8.45 -19.65
CA HIS A 281 -9.37 -7.68 -19.06
C HIS A 281 -9.04 -6.18 -19.07
N ARG A 282 -10.08 -5.35 -19.24
CA ARG A 282 -9.94 -3.89 -19.27
C ARG A 282 -10.13 -3.26 -17.90
N TYR A 283 -11.04 -3.80 -17.12
CA TYR A 283 -11.41 -3.31 -15.79
C TYR A 283 -11.37 -4.46 -14.79
N PHE A 284 -10.98 -4.15 -13.56
CA PHE A 284 -10.84 -5.10 -12.47
C PHE A 284 -11.57 -4.56 -11.25
N PRO A 285 -12.41 -5.36 -10.60
CA PRO A 285 -13.09 -4.97 -9.37
C PRO A 285 -12.08 -4.80 -8.22
N ILE A 286 -12.31 -3.77 -7.40
CA ILE A 286 -11.66 -3.59 -6.11
C ILE A 286 -12.67 -3.99 -5.05
N VAL A 287 -12.23 -4.81 -4.10
CA VAL A 287 -13.03 -5.31 -2.98
C VAL A 287 -12.33 -5.03 -1.65
N ASP A 288 -13.08 -4.96 -0.58
CA ASP A 288 -12.52 -4.98 0.76
C ASP A 288 -12.18 -6.41 1.23
N LYS A 289 -11.64 -6.53 2.45
CA LYS A 289 -11.28 -7.82 3.06
C LYS A 289 -12.46 -8.77 3.29
N THR A 290 -13.69 -8.27 3.19
CA THR A 290 -14.92 -9.06 3.33
C THR A 290 -15.53 -9.41 1.96
N GLY A 291 -14.88 -9.01 0.86
CA GLY A 291 -15.36 -9.21 -0.50
C GLY A 291 -16.38 -8.17 -0.98
N LYS A 292 -16.62 -7.10 -0.19
CA LYS A 292 -17.52 -6.02 -0.61
C LYS A 292 -16.88 -5.17 -1.69
N TYR A 293 -17.69 -4.85 -2.68
CA TYR A 293 -17.27 -4.03 -3.81
C TYR A 293 -16.99 -2.57 -3.41
N LEU A 294 -15.85 -2.04 -3.82
CA LEU A 294 -15.44 -0.65 -3.57
C LEU A 294 -15.39 0.19 -4.86
N GLY A 295 -14.98 -0.41 -5.98
CA GLY A 295 -14.83 0.29 -7.25
C GLY A 295 -14.18 -0.56 -8.33
N MET A 296 -13.84 0.07 -9.45
CA MET A 296 -13.19 -0.54 -10.61
C MET A 296 -11.89 0.17 -10.93
N ILE A 297 -10.83 -0.58 -11.16
CA ILE A 297 -9.52 -0.07 -11.60
C ILE A 297 -9.19 -0.59 -12.99
N SER A 298 -8.41 0.17 -13.74
CA SER A 298 -7.92 -0.17 -15.07
C SER A 298 -6.46 0.24 -15.23
N ARG A 299 -5.77 -0.29 -16.26
CA ARG A 299 -4.38 0.12 -16.58
C ARG A 299 -4.21 1.64 -16.73
N ARG A 300 -5.25 2.35 -17.19
CA ARG A 300 -5.22 3.81 -17.33
C ARG A 300 -5.07 4.53 -15.98
N ASN A 301 -5.66 3.97 -14.91
CA ASN A 301 -5.53 4.55 -13.58
C ASN A 301 -4.09 4.43 -13.06
N LEU A 302 -3.36 3.36 -13.43
CA LEU A 302 -1.96 3.14 -13.03
C LEU A 302 -1.02 4.17 -13.69
N LEU A 303 -1.29 4.59 -14.92
CA LEU A 303 -0.47 5.59 -15.62
C LEU A 303 -0.47 6.97 -14.95
N GLY A 304 -1.49 7.28 -14.18
CA GLY A 304 -1.60 8.52 -13.40
C GLY A 304 -1.14 8.40 -11.96
N ALA A 305 -0.68 7.21 -11.55
CA ALA A 305 -0.24 6.96 -10.18
C ALA A 305 0.98 7.82 -9.83
N LYS A 306 0.81 8.67 -8.81
CA LYS A 306 1.91 9.44 -8.24
C LYS A 306 2.41 8.67 -7.01
N GLY A 307 3.71 8.40 -6.96
CA GLY A 307 4.33 7.81 -5.77
C GLY A 307 4.02 8.61 -4.51
N LYS A 308 4.10 7.97 -3.35
CA LYS A 308 3.97 8.66 -2.06
C LYS A 308 5.00 9.77 -1.97
N ARG A 309 4.58 10.95 -1.53
CA ARG A 309 5.49 12.10 -1.37
C ARG A 309 6.32 11.92 -0.11
N ILE A 310 7.64 11.97 -0.28
CA ILE A 310 8.61 11.70 0.79
C ILE A 310 9.61 12.85 0.89
N ILE A 311 9.91 13.24 2.12
CA ILE A 311 11.06 14.05 2.47
C ILE A 311 12.00 13.16 3.27
N LEU A 312 13.26 13.12 2.87
CA LEU A 312 14.30 12.38 3.58
C LEU A 312 15.05 13.31 4.50
N VAL A 313 15.28 12.86 5.72
CA VAL A 313 16.14 13.53 6.69
C VAL A 313 17.20 12.55 7.17
N ASP A 314 18.42 13.04 7.43
CA ASP A 314 19.52 12.28 8.00
C ASP A 314 19.99 11.07 7.17
N HIS A 315 19.67 11.02 5.89
CA HIS A 315 20.26 10.07 4.94
C HIS A 315 19.93 10.44 3.50
N ASN A 316 20.78 10.00 2.57
CA ASN A 316 20.61 10.17 1.13
C ASN A 316 21.06 8.92 0.34
N GLU A 317 21.00 7.73 0.97
CA GLU A 317 21.36 6.44 0.34
C GLU A 317 20.17 5.49 0.30
N MET A 318 19.95 4.84 -0.85
CA MET A 318 18.86 3.85 -1.02
C MET A 318 18.96 2.66 -0.05
N SER A 319 20.19 2.25 0.29
CA SER A 319 20.47 1.17 1.24
C SER A 319 20.00 1.46 2.67
N GLN A 320 19.86 2.72 3.01
CA GLN A 320 19.42 3.18 4.33
C GLN A 320 17.95 3.59 4.37
N ALA A 321 17.34 3.75 3.20
CA ALA A 321 15.96 4.22 3.08
C ALA A 321 14.92 3.13 3.37
N VAL A 322 13.69 3.55 3.65
CA VAL A 322 12.53 2.68 3.76
C VAL A 322 12.27 1.95 2.44
N GLU A 323 11.67 0.76 2.51
CA GLU A 323 11.35 -0.04 1.33
C GLU A 323 10.42 0.71 0.36
N GLY A 324 10.62 0.52 -0.96
CA GLY A 324 9.77 1.09 -2.01
C GLY A 324 10.17 2.49 -2.48
N MET A 325 11.33 3.00 -2.07
CA MET A 325 11.81 4.34 -2.46
C MET A 325 11.96 4.53 -3.97
N SER A 326 12.22 3.47 -4.73
CA SER A 326 12.32 3.52 -6.21
C SER A 326 11.04 4.01 -6.89
N THR A 327 9.89 3.85 -6.25
CA THR A 327 8.57 4.28 -6.75
C THR A 327 8.03 5.52 -6.05
N ALA A 328 8.72 5.99 -5.00
CA ALA A 328 8.32 7.16 -4.23
C ALA A 328 8.69 8.47 -4.93
N ASN A 329 7.91 9.50 -4.67
CA ASN A 329 8.19 10.86 -5.11
C ASN A 329 8.97 11.61 -4.01
N VAL A 330 10.31 11.52 -4.06
CA VAL A 330 11.18 12.30 -3.15
C VAL A 330 11.13 13.76 -3.56
N VAL A 331 10.70 14.62 -2.64
CA VAL A 331 10.56 16.06 -2.90
C VAL A 331 11.66 16.90 -2.25
N GLU A 332 12.20 16.44 -1.11
CA GLU A 332 13.28 17.11 -0.40
C GLU A 332 14.20 16.10 0.27
N ILE A 333 15.49 16.46 0.40
CA ILE A 333 16.50 15.71 1.16
C ILE A 333 17.26 16.72 2.02
N ILE A 334 17.29 16.49 3.33
CA ILE A 334 18.03 17.29 4.30
C ILE A 334 19.01 16.37 5.02
N ASP A 335 20.30 16.58 4.85
CA ASP A 335 21.30 15.62 5.31
C ASP A 335 22.66 16.26 5.60
N HIS A 336 23.44 15.64 6.45
CA HIS A 336 24.81 16.03 6.80
C HIS A 336 25.86 14.99 6.40
N HIS A 337 25.44 13.87 5.83
CA HIS A 337 26.31 12.79 5.38
C HIS A 337 26.95 13.08 4.02
N ARG A 338 27.89 12.21 3.61
CA ARG A 338 28.38 12.20 2.23
C ARG A 338 27.22 12.01 1.26
N ILE A 339 27.36 12.54 0.06
CA ILE A 339 26.37 12.35 -0.99
C ILE A 339 26.39 10.89 -1.43
N GLY A 340 25.26 10.20 -1.25
CA GLY A 340 25.00 8.82 -1.65
C GLY A 340 24.28 8.71 -2.99
N GLY A 341 23.82 7.48 -3.29
CA GLY A 341 23.21 7.14 -4.57
C GLY A 341 21.67 7.08 -4.53
N ILE A 342 20.96 8.18 -4.25
CA ILE A 342 19.51 8.24 -4.45
C ILE A 342 19.20 8.81 -5.84
N ASN A 343 18.53 8.00 -6.66
CA ASN A 343 17.97 8.44 -7.92
C ASN A 343 16.55 8.96 -7.70
N THR A 344 16.25 10.16 -8.22
CA THR A 344 14.93 10.78 -8.11
C THR A 344 14.28 10.93 -9.47
N ILE A 345 12.94 10.82 -9.53
CA ILE A 345 12.18 10.92 -10.78
C ILE A 345 12.09 12.38 -11.28
N GLY A 346 12.16 13.34 -10.36
CA GLY A 346 12.02 14.76 -10.65
C GLY A 346 13.02 15.64 -9.89
N PRO A 347 12.97 16.95 -10.09
CA PRO A 347 13.78 17.91 -9.33
C PRO A 347 13.49 17.81 -7.84
N VAL A 348 14.57 17.81 -7.01
CA VAL A 348 14.52 17.68 -5.56
C VAL A 348 15.19 18.87 -4.92
N TYR A 349 14.60 19.41 -3.87
CA TYR A 349 15.32 20.32 -2.99
C TYR A 349 16.30 19.51 -2.14
N PHE A 350 17.60 19.67 -2.38
CA PHE A 350 18.65 18.95 -1.67
C PHE A 350 19.51 19.93 -0.88
N ARG A 351 19.45 19.82 0.46
CA ARG A 351 20.29 20.58 1.37
C ARG A 351 21.20 19.64 2.13
N ASN A 352 22.48 19.70 1.82
CA ASN A 352 23.52 18.94 2.48
C ASN A 352 24.61 19.91 2.98
N GLN A 353 25.04 19.74 4.24
CA GLN A 353 26.08 20.57 4.85
C GLN A 353 27.01 19.68 5.68
N PRO A 354 28.33 19.95 5.68
CA PRO A 354 29.32 19.20 6.46
C PRO A 354 29.32 19.65 7.94
N VAL A 355 28.23 19.40 8.64
CA VAL A 355 28.05 19.65 10.08
C VAL A 355 27.94 18.34 10.84
N GLY A 356 27.89 18.39 12.15
CA GLY A 356 27.88 17.21 13.02
C GLY A 356 26.53 16.47 13.04
N CYS A 357 25.41 17.15 12.68
CA CYS A 357 24.06 16.62 12.85
C CYS A 357 23.07 17.28 11.89
N THR A 358 22.09 16.55 11.37
CA THR A 358 21.01 17.10 10.52
C THR A 358 20.16 18.11 11.28
N ALA A 359 19.97 17.94 12.57
CA ALA A 359 19.23 18.88 13.42
C ALA A 359 19.81 20.31 13.38
N THR A 360 21.13 20.46 13.24
CA THR A 360 21.80 21.77 13.06
C THR A 360 21.30 22.46 11.78
N ILE A 361 21.18 21.74 10.69
CA ILE A 361 20.67 22.25 9.40
C ILE A 361 19.20 22.68 9.54
N ILE A 362 18.39 21.84 10.20
CA ILE A 362 16.97 22.11 10.41
C ILE A 362 16.77 23.37 11.26
N TYR A 363 17.58 23.57 12.30
CA TYR A 363 17.50 24.79 13.10
C TYR A 363 17.82 26.06 12.28
N GLN A 364 18.83 26.00 11.41
CA GLN A 364 19.09 27.10 10.46
C GLN A 364 17.85 27.37 9.59
N MET A 365 17.18 26.32 9.11
CA MET A 365 15.96 26.47 8.31
C MET A 365 14.81 27.12 9.09
N PHE A 366 14.68 26.85 10.40
CA PHE A 366 13.74 27.59 11.26
C PHE A 366 14.06 29.07 11.30
N GLN A 367 15.34 29.43 11.44
CA GLN A 367 15.79 30.81 11.45
C GLN A 367 15.54 31.53 10.12
N GLU A 368 15.88 30.89 9.01
CA GLU A 368 15.66 31.38 7.64
C GLU A 368 14.16 31.64 7.36
N LYS A 369 13.31 30.73 7.80
CA LYS A 369 11.84 30.84 7.64
C LYS A 369 11.19 31.73 8.71
N LYS A 370 11.95 32.21 9.69
CA LYS A 370 11.47 33.03 10.82
C LYS A 370 10.34 32.34 11.61
N VAL A 371 10.41 31.02 11.71
CA VAL A 371 9.45 30.22 12.50
C VAL A 371 9.99 30.07 13.92
N LYS A 372 9.15 30.40 14.90
CA LYS A 372 9.52 30.26 16.31
C LYS A 372 9.61 28.77 16.69
N VAL A 373 10.74 28.38 17.25
CA VAL A 373 10.95 27.03 17.78
C VAL A 373 10.28 26.93 19.15
N THR A 374 9.49 25.87 19.38
CA THR A 374 8.88 25.59 20.69
C THR A 374 9.90 24.95 21.64
N LYS A 375 9.58 24.88 22.93
CA LYS A 375 10.42 24.25 23.93
C LYS A 375 10.70 22.78 23.60
N SER A 376 9.68 22.01 23.22
CA SER A 376 9.80 20.59 22.87
C SER A 376 10.67 20.41 21.61
N ILE A 377 10.39 21.13 20.52
CA ILE A 377 11.18 21.05 19.28
C ILE A 377 12.64 21.47 19.52
N ALA A 378 12.87 22.49 20.33
CA ALA A 378 14.24 22.87 20.70
C ALA A 378 14.97 21.76 21.47
N GLY A 379 14.25 21.11 22.38
CA GLY A 379 14.78 19.96 23.12
C GLY A 379 15.12 18.79 22.22
N LEU A 380 14.25 18.43 21.26
CA LEU A 380 14.50 17.37 20.31
C LEU A 380 15.73 17.65 19.44
N LEU A 381 15.81 18.85 18.85
CA LEU A 381 16.96 19.24 18.01
C LEU A 381 18.26 19.30 18.80
N CYS A 382 18.21 19.80 20.05
CA CYS A 382 19.38 19.84 20.94
C CYS A 382 19.86 18.42 21.28
N SER A 383 18.94 17.50 21.58
CA SER A 383 19.25 16.10 21.89
C SER A 383 19.90 15.38 20.71
N ALA A 384 19.40 15.61 19.50
CA ALA A 384 19.97 15.09 18.26
C ALA A 384 21.44 15.54 18.09
N ILE A 385 21.71 16.84 18.29
CA ILE A 385 23.08 17.38 18.20
C ILE A 385 24.00 16.78 19.29
N ILE A 386 23.50 16.64 20.53
CA ILE A 386 24.25 16.02 21.62
C ILE A 386 24.59 14.57 21.28
N SER A 387 23.64 13.81 20.75
CA SER A 387 23.82 12.41 20.36
C SER A 387 24.88 12.26 19.27
N ASP A 388 24.70 12.90 18.12
CA ASP A 388 25.59 12.76 16.96
C ASP A 388 27.00 13.31 17.18
N THR A 389 27.11 14.36 18.00
CA THR A 389 28.39 14.97 18.31
C THR A 389 29.05 14.40 19.56
N LEU A 390 28.44 13.44 20.25
CA LEU A 390 28.89 12.90 21.54
C LEU A 390 29.20 14.01 22.52
N LEU A 391 28.27 14.92 22.72
CA LEU A 391 28.44 16.13 23.52
C LEU A 391 29.71 16.91 23.08
N PHE A 392 29.80 17.21 21.77
CA PHE A 392 30.88 17.98 21.12
C PHE A 392 32.28 17.32 21.08
N ARG A 393 32.36 16.02 21.43
CA ARG A 393 33.62 15.25 21.42
C ARG A 393 33.88 14.54 20.10
N SER A 394 32.84 14.35 19.27
CA SER A 394 32.99 13.73 17.96
C SER A 394 33.85 14.58 17.02
N PRO A 395 34.75 14.00 16.23
CA PRO A 395 35.48 14.72 15.19
C PRO A 395 34.60 15.27 14.09
N THR A 396 33.32 14.90 14.08
CA THR A 396 32.29 15.44 13.16
C THR A 396 31.76 16.79 13.64
N CYS A 397 31.90 17.10 14.93
CA CYS A 397 31.34 18.29 15.54
C CYS A 397 32.00 19.56 14.98
N THR A 398 31.19 20.51 14.57
CA THR A 398 31.63 21.83 14.12
C THR A 398 31.33 22.90 15.17
N GLN A 399 31.89 24.10 15.01
CA GLN A 399 31.52 25.23 15.87
C GLN A 399 30.03 25.58 15.74
N LEU A 400 29.47 25.42 14.53
CA LEU A 400 28.06 25.68 14.27
C LEU A 400 27.14 24.75 15.09
N ASP A 401 27.53 23.48 15.27
CA ASP A 401 26.75 22.52 16.09
C ASP A 401 26.76 22.98 17.56
N LYS A 402 27.88 23.42 18.08
CA LYS A 402 28.01 23.93 19.45
C LYS A 402 27.12 25.15 19.69
N ASP A 403 27.24 26.17 18.83
CA ASP A 403 26.47 27.41 18.92
C ASP A 403 24.98 27.15 18.81
N THR A 404 24.63 26.20 17.94
CA THR A 404 23.24 25.74 17.74
C THR A 404 22.71 25.04 18.98
N ALA A 405 23.44 24.08 19.52
CA ALA A 405 23.04 23.35 20.73
C ALA A 405 22.87 24.28 21.94
N GLU A 406 23.79 25.23 22.15
CA GLU A 406 23.69 26.24 23.22
C GLU A 406 22.41 27.12 23.06
N SER A 407 22.13 27.53 21.82
CA SER A 407 20.91 28.32 21.53
C SER A 407 19.63 27.53 21.79
N LEU A 408 19.60 26.26 21.37
CA LEU A 408 18.48 25.35 21.57
C LEU A 408 18.31 24.99 23.05
N ALA A 409 19.38 24.75 23.80
CA ALA A 409 19.35 24.47 25.23
C ALA A 409 18.68 25.60 26.05
N LYS A 410 18.97 26.85 25.68
CA LYS A 410 18.32 28.03 26.30
C LYS A 410 16.81 28.03 26.04
N ILE A 411 16.37 27.70 24.81
CA ILE A 411 14.96 27.63 24.45
C ILE A 411 14.28 26.43 25.14
N ALA A 412 14.96 25.29 25.17
CA ALA A 412 14.50 24.06 25.81
C ALA A 412 14.51 24.13 27.35
N GLN A 413 15.23 25.11 27.93
CA GLN A 413 15.44 25.28 29.38
C GLN A 413 16.10 24.05 30.00
N ILE A 414 17.18 23.57 29.38
CA ILE A 414 18.03 22.47 29.88
C ILE A 414 19.46 22.93 30.04
N GLU A 415 20.17 22.29 30.97
CA GLU A 415 21.61 22.39 31.11
C GLU A 415 22.28 21.25 30.34
N LEU A 416 23.16 21.55 29.38
CA LEU A 416 23.68 20.60 28.39
C LEU A 416 24.31 19.36 29.02
N GLU A 417 25.31 19.52 29.90
CA GLU A 417 26.04 18.38 30.50
C GLU A 417 25.17 17.50 31.40
N PRO A 418 24.38 18.05 32.38
CA PRO A 418 23.51 17.24 33.21
C PRO A 418 22.43 16.51 32.39
N TYR A 419 21.93 17.15 31.34
CA TYR A 419 20.93 16.54 30.45
C TYR A 419 21.59 15.42 29.59
N ALA A 420 22.72 15.68 28.95
CA ALA A 420 23.44 14.72 28.12
C ALA A 420 23.81 13.45 28.93
N ASN A 421 24.26 13.62 30.18
CA ASN A 421 24.56 12.49 31.05
C ASN A 421 23.34 11.61 31.33
N LYS A 422 22.15 12.21 31.54
CA LYS A 422 20.91 11.46 31.69
C LYS A 422 20.51 10.73 30.40
N MET A 423 20.63 11.40 29.26
CA MET A 423 20.30 10.86 27.94
C MET A 423 21.19 9.66 27.59
N PHE A 424 22.51 9.79 27.74
CA PHE A 424 23.46 8.70 27.51
C PHE A 424 23.30 7.55 28.52
N ALA A 425 22.98 7.86 29.79
CA ALA A 425 22.70 6.85 30.79
C ALA A 425 21.42 6.04 30.47
N SER A 426 20.42 6.64 29.84
CA SER A 426 19.22 5.92 29.40
C SER A 426 19.51 4.96 28.24
N ALA A 427 20.44 5.34 27.35
CA ALA A 427 20.91 4.47 26.27
C ALA A 427 21.64 3.23 26.81
N SER A 428 22.30 3.36 27.95
CA SER A 428 23.09 2.31 28.57
C SER A 428 22.28 1.35 29.48
N ASN A 429 20.96 1.31 29.39
CA ASN A 429 20.13 0.34 30.11
C ASN A 429 20.33 -1.10 29.57
N LEU A 430 21.61 -1.47 29.45
CA LEU A 430 22.11 -2.71 28.85
C LEU A 430 21.91 -3.92 29.77
N LYS A 431 21.72 -3.68 31.09
CA LYS A 431 21.53 -4.75 32.09
C LYS A 431 20.27 -5.60 31.89
N ASN A 432 19.25 -5.05 31.23
CA ASN A 432 17.97 -5.72 30.99
C ASN A 432 17.80 -6.25 29.56
N LYS A 433 18.83 -6.10 28.69
CA LYS A 433 18.79 -6.56 27.30
C LYS A 433 19.51 -7.90 27.13
N THR A 434 19.03 -8.71 26.20
CA THR A 434 19.75 -9.90 25.75
C THR A 434 20.97 -9.51 24.90
N ASP A 435 21.95 -10.39 24.78
CA ASP A 435 23.15 -10.16 23.97
C ASP A 435 22.80 -9.89 22.49
N GLU A 436 21.74 -10.55 21.97
CA GLU A 436 21.19 -10.34 20.66
C GLU A 436 20.61 -8.92 20.48
N GLN A 437 19.84 -8.44 21.45
CA GLN A 437 19.27 -7.10 21.43
C GLN A 437 20.36 -6.03 21.49
N ILE A 438 21.40 -6.24 22.31
CA ILE A 438 22.55 -5.34 22.43
C ILE A 438 23.32 -5.30 21.11
N PHE A 439 23.63 -6.47 20.54
CA PHE A 439 24.36 -6.59 19.29
C PHE A 439 23.64 -5.92 18.12
N SER A 440 22.32 -6.11 18.01
CA SER A 440 21.51 -5.63 16.89
C SER A 440 21.16 -4.14 16.96
N GLN A 441 21.39 -3.47 18.09
CA GLN A 441 20.93 -2.11 18.37
C GLN A 441 21.48 -1.07 17.37
N ASP A 442 22.79 -1.12 17.08
CA ASP A 442 23.44 -0.27 16.07
C ASP A 442 24.52 -1.05 15.30
N TYR A 443 24.08 -2.06 14.55
CA TYR A 443 24.93 -2.87 13.70
C TYR A 443 24.72 -2.56 12.24
N LYS A 444 25.81 -2.30 11.49
CA LYS A 444 25.76 -1.94 10.05
C LYS A 444 26.79 -2.74 9.25
N LYS A 445 26.41 -3.14 8.04
CA LYS A 445 27.29 -3.82 7.08
C LYS A 445 27.93 -2.80 6.13
N PHE A 446 29.20 -3.03 5.78
CA PHE A 446 29.97 -2.19 4.88
C PHE A 446 30.74 -3.08 3.88
N ASN A 447 30.77 -2.68 2.62
CA ASN A 447 31.61 -3.30 1.61
C ASN A 447 32.96 -2.58 1.56
N MET A 448 34.03 -3.27 1.94
CA MET A 448 35.41 -2.75 2.01
C MET A 448 36.34 -3.54 1.08
N GLY A 449 36.47 -3.09 -0.15
CA GLY A 449 37.21 -3.83 -1.18
C GLY A 449 36.50 -5.15 -1.50
N LYS A 450 37.16 -6.29 -1.22
CA LYS A 450 36.59 -7.63 -1.40
C LYS A 450 35.85 -8.17 -0.16
N PHE A 451 35.92 -7.45 0.96
CA PHE A 451 35.38 -7.93 2.23
C PHE A 451 34.03 -7.29 2.54
N VAL A 452 33.13 -8.10 3.07
CA VAL A 452 31.89 -7.66 3.73
C VAL A 452 32.17 -7.55 5.23
N VAL A 453 32.12 -6.32 5.77
CA VAL A 453 32.50 -6.04 7.15
C VAL A 453 31.28 -5.55 7.93
N GLY A 454 30.94 -6.24 9.02
CA GLY A 454 29.91 -5.82 9.95
C GLY A 454 30.50 -4.99 11.08
N ILE A 455 29.88 -3.84 11.44
CA ILE A 455 30.37 -2.99 12.52
C ILE A 455 29.20 -2.55 13.41
N GLY A 456 29.21 -3.02 14.67
CA GLY A 456 28.33 -2.53 15.72
C GLY A 456 28.99 -1.46 16.57
N GLN A 457 28.19 -0.64 17.27
CA GLN A 457 28.72 0.37 18.21
C GLN A 457 27.78 0.54 19.40
N ILE A 458 28.36 0.61 20.58
CA ILE A 458 27.73 1.06 21.82
C ILE A 458 28.68 2.06 22.49
N SER A 459 28.07 3.10 23.05
CA SER A 459 28.79 4.13 23.79
C SER A 459 28.30 4.16 25.24
N SER A 460 29.20 4.23 26.19
CA SER A 460 28.92 4.40 27.61
C SER A 460 29.82 5.43 28.24
N LEU A 461 29.39 5.98 29.35
CA LEU A 461 30.19 6.85 30.23
C LEU A 461 30.92 6.02 31.32
N ASN A 462 30.59 4.72 31.44
CA ASN A 462 31.09 3.84 32.51
C ASN A 462 31.99 2.73 31.94
N GLU A 463 33.28 2.75 32.30
CA GLU A 463 34.26 1.75 31.86
C GLU A 463 33.98 0.35 32.42
N ASP A 464 33.45 0.26 33.65
CA ASP A 464 33.09 -1.05 34.24
C ASP A 464 31.97 -1.72 33.46
N GLU A 465 30.96 -0.94 33.01
CA GLU A 465 29.88 -1.43 32.14
C GLU A 465 30.42 -1.92 30.80
N LEU A 466 31.31 -1.18 30.16
CA LEU A 466 31.96 -1.59 28.91
C LEU A 466 32.80 -2.86 29.06
N THR A 467 33.43 -3.03 30.21
CA THR A 467 34.22 -4.23 30.53
C THR A 467 33.33 -5.45 30.70
N GLU A 468 32.21 -5.32 31.42
CA GLU A 468 31.19 -6.37 31.55
C GLU A 468 30.61 -6.74 30.20
N LEU A 469 30.26 -5.76 29.37
CA LEU A 469 29.75 -5.97 28.02
C LEU A 469 30.75 -6.69 27.12
N SER A 470 32.04 -6.31 27.18
CA SER A 470 33.08 -6.98 26.41
C SER A 470 33.12 -8.48 26.71
N SER A 471 33.01 -8.86 28.00
CA SER A 471 33.04 -10.25 28.42
C SER A 471 31.82 -11.06 28.00
N LYS A 472 30.65 -10.40 27.84
CA LYS A 472 29.39 -11.03 27.37
C LYS A 472 29.29 -11.08 25.84
N LEU A 473 29.57 -9.97 25.16
CA LEU A 473 29.36 -9.85 23.72
C LEU A 473 30.41 -10.62 22.90
N LEU A 474 31.65 -10.69 23.34
CA LEU A 474 32.68 -11.38 22.56
C LEU A 474 32.34 -12.87 22.31
N PRO A 475 31.95 -13.68 23.32
CA PRO A 475 31.50 -15.05 23.09
C PRO A 475 30.24 -15.11 22.23
N TYR A 476 29.28 -14.22 22.44
CA TYR A 476 28.05 -14.17 21.67
C TYR A 476 28.32 -13.93 20.18
N ILE A 477 29.14 -12.92 19.84
CA ILE A 477 29.45 -12.59 18.45
C ILE A 477 30.24 -13.71 17.77
N LYS A 478 31.14 -14.39 18.49
CA LYS A 478 31.83 -15.58 17.98
C LYS A 478 30.86 -16.70 17.63
N ASN A 479 29.86 -16.95 18.45
CA ASN A 479 28.87 -18.01 18.20
C ASN A 479 27.99 -17.74 16.96
N ILE A 480 27.64 -16.48 16.70
CA ILE A 480 26.80 -16.12 15.54
C ILE A 480 27.60 -15.88 14.25
N TYR A 481 28.93 -15.79 14.34
CA TYR A 481 29.78 -15.44 13.21
C TYR A 481 29.71 -16.45 12.07
N ASP A 482 29.72 -17.75 12.39
CA ASP A 482 29.69 -18.82 11.38
C ASP A 482 28.35 -18.92 10.61
N GLU A 483 27.28 -18.32 11.13
CA GLU A 483 25.96 -18.27 10.50
C GLU A 483 25.76 -17.01 9.65
N ARG A 484 26.79 -16.15 9.54
CA ARG A 484 26.70 -14.85 8.87
C ARG A 484 27.55 -14.77 7.62
N GLU A 485 27.19 -13.81 6.76
CA GLU A 485 27.84 -13.58 5.45
C GLU A 485 29.04 -12.61 5.53
N GLU A 486 29.29 -12.02 6.71
CA GLU A 486 30.38 -11.06 6.90
C GLU A 486 31.74 -11.80 7.02
N ASP A 487 32.73 -11.33 6.25
CA ASP A 487 34.12 -11.82 6.36
C ASP A 487 34.79 -11.44 7.66
N MET A 488 34.38 -10.30 8.24
CA MET A 488 34.87 -9.79 9.52
C MET A 488 33.76 -9.04 10.25
N MET A 489 33.75 -9.14 11.57
CA MET A 489 32.83 -8.42 12.44
C MET A 489 33.60 -7.64 13.49
N TYR A 490 33.20 -6.38 13.65
CA TYR A 490 33.74 -5.48 14.67
C TYR A 490 32.63 -4.98 15.57
N PHE A 491 32.93 -4.81 16.86
CA PHE A 491 31.98 -4.18 17.77
C PHE A 491 32.71 -3.15 18.64
N MET A 492 32.34 -1.86 18.47
CA MET A 492 32.92 -0.73 19.20
C MET A 492 32.24 -0.59 20.56
N LEU A 493 32.98 -0.78 21.62
CA LEU A 493 32.61 -0.41 22.99
C LEU A 493 33.33 0.90 23.32
N THR A 494 32.60 2.02 23.16
CA THR A 494 33.18 3.36 23.18
C THR A 494 32.99 4.02 24.55
N ASN A 495 34.07 4.34 25.23
CA ASN A 495 34.06 5.17 26.43
C ASN A 495 34.14 6.66 25.99
N ILE A 496 33.01 7.37 26.21
CA ILE A 496 32.91 8.78 25.80
C ILE A 496 33.78 9.68 26.67
N LEU A 497 33.91 9.37 27.97
CA LEU A 497 34.69 10.18 28.90
C LEU A 497 36.18 10.08 28.62
N GLU A 498 36.69 8.87 28.39
CA GLU A 498 38.08 8.63 28.09
C GLU A 498 38.48 8.85 26.63
N GLN A 499 37.49 9.10 25.76
CA GLN A 499 37.65 9.17 24.31
C GLN A 499 38.41 7.95 23.75
N SER A 500 38.04 6.77 24.21
CA SER A 500 38.65 5.49 23.82
C SER A 500 37.63 4.49 23.37
N THR A 501 38.03 3.53 22.52
CA THR A 501 37.18 2.42 22.07
C THR A 501 37.90 1.11 22.30
N ARG A 502 37.21 0.18 22.97
CA ARG A 502 37.55 -1.24 22.99
C ARG A 502 36.87 -1.88 21.81
N LEU A 503 37.59 -2.27 20.78
CA LEU A 503 37.08 -2.85 19.54
C LEU A 503 37.18 -4.38 19.64
N LEU A 504 36.04 -5.05 19.70
CA LEU A 504 35.95 -6.51 19.56
C LEU A 504 36.12 -6.86 18.07
N CYS A 505 36.99 -7.82 17.78
CA CYS A 505 37.40 -8.17 16.42
C CYS A 505 37.18 -9.66 16.19
N ILE A 506 36.28 -10.04 15.28
CA ILE A 506 35.94 -11.43 14.97
C ILE A 506 36.13 -11.67 13.46
N GLY A 507 36.73 -12.79 13.12
CA GLY A 507 37.07 -13.17 11.74
C GLY A 507 38.55 -13.23 11.49
N ASN A 508 38.96 -13.91 10.40
CA ASN A 508 40.37 -14.14 10.08
C ASN A 508 41.13 -12.80 9.90
N LYS A 509 42.18 -12.59 10.69
CA LYS A 509 43.01 -11.37 10.68
C LYS A 509 42.25 -10.07 11.04
N ALA A 510 41.06 -10.13 11.62
CA ALA A 510 40.28 -8.94 11.96
C ALA A 510 41.03 -8.00 12.91
N ALA A 511 41.58 -8.52 14.02
CA ALA A 511 42.37 -7.73 14.96
C ALA A 511 43.67 -7.15 14.31
N THR A 512 44.34 -7.92 13.48
CA THR A 512 45.52 -7.48 12.73
C THR A 512 45.19 -6.34 11.77
N MET A 513 44.06 -6.44 11.07
CA MET A 513 43.57 -5.39 10.17
C MET A 513 43.21 -4.13 10.94
N ALA A 514 42.52 -4.27 12.07
CA ALA A 514 42.16 -3.13 12.92
C ALA A 514 43.40 -2.44 13.53
N ALA A 515 44.37 -3.18 14.06
CA ALA A 515 45.60 -2.62 14.61
C ALA A 515 46.45 -1.94 13.52
N GLY A 516 46.55 -2.54 12.33
CA GLY A 516 47.28 -1.98 11.19
C GLY A 516 46.58 -0.79 10.49
N ALA A 517 45.33 -0.53 10.80
CA ALA A 517 44.57 0.61 10.27
C ALA A 517 44.90 1.94 10.98
N PHE A 518 45.53 1.89 12.15
CA PHE A 518 45.84 3.04 12.97
C PHE A 518 47.33 3.12 13.30
N THR A 519 47.80 4.31 13.68
CA THR A 519 49.19 4.55 14.12
C THR A 519 49.43 3.99 15.52
N ALA A 520 50.67 3.70 15.86
CA ALA A 520 51.03 3.06 17.13
C ALA A 520 50.68 3.89 18.39
N ASP A 521 50.54 5.19 18.26
CA ASP A 521 50.05 6.09 19.32
C ASP A 521 48.55 6.02 19.57
N VAL A 522 47.80 5.53 18.58
CA VAL A 522 46.34 5.32 18.68
C VAL A 522 46.03 3.92 19.25
N VAL A 523 46.83 2.91 18.90
CA VAL A 523 46.63 1.52 19.36
C VAL A 523 47.34 1.34 20.70
N SER A 524 46.57 1.34 21.79
CA SER A 524 47.13 1.20 23.14
C SER A 524 47.30 -0.25 23.62
N GLU A 525 46.50 -1.18 23.07
CA GLU A 525 46.50 -2.61 23.39
C GLU A 525 46.00 -3.43 22.23
N THR A 526 46.59 -4.60 21.96
CA THR A 526 46.14 -5.54 20.93
C THR A 526 46.22 -6.97 21.45
N SER A 527 45.12 -7.69 21.37
CA SER A 527 45.04 -9.14 21.57
C SER A 527 44.47 -9.82 20.34
N GLU A 528 44.23 -11.12 20.40
CA GLU A 528 43.64 -11.89 19.28
C GLU A 528 42.27 -11.37 18.86
N ASP A 529 41.45 -10.97 19.82
CA ASP A 529 40.05 -10.60 19.60
C ASP A 529 39.73 -9.15 19.99
N ILE A 530 40.67 -8.39 20.56
CA ILE A 530 40.40 -7.04 21.08
C ILE A 530 41.52 -6.10 20.69
N VAL A 531 41.16 -4.94 20.18
CA VAL A 531 42.08 -3.80 19.93
C VAL A 531 41.56 -2.59 20.69
N ARG A 532 42.39 -2.00 21.55
CA ARG A 532 42.06 -0.76 22.27
C ARG A 532 42.58 0.45 21.50
N LEU A 533 41.67 1.36 21.16
CA LEU A 533 41.96 2.54 20.34
C LEU A 533 41.73 3.82 21.15
N THR A 534 42.77 4.63 21.29
CA THR A 534 42.68 5.93 21.96
C THR A 534 42.36 7.04 20.96
N GLY A 535 41.45 7.94 21.30
CA GLY A 535 41.01 9.03 20.42
C GLY A 535 40.05 8.59 19.29
N VAL A 536 39.65 7.32 19.25
CA VAL A 536 38.71 6.80 18.25
C VAL A 536 37.34 6.58 18.90
N VAL A 537 36.38 7.45 18.57
CA VAL A 537 35.02 7.44 19.14
C VAL A 537 33.94 7.40 18.07
N SER A 538 34.29 7.55 16.80
CA SER A 538 33.32 7.60 15.69
C SER A 538 33.53 6.46 14.70
N ARG A 539 32.50 5.58 14.58
CA ARG A 539 32.46 4.55 13.55
C ARG A 539 32.61 5.14 12.15
N LYS A 540 31.77 6.14 11.82
CA LYS A 540 31.64 6.68 10.44
C LYS A 540 32.89 7.45 9.99
N LYS A 541 33.48 8.25 10.86
CA LYS A 541 34.58 9.16 10.46
C LYS A 541 35.99 8.67 10.78
N GLN A 542 36.10 7.74 11.71
CA GLN A 542 37.43 7.26 12.14
C GLN A 542 37.60 5.77 11.81
N LEU A 543 36.71 4.88 12.30
CA LEU A 543 36.91 3.44 12.14
C LEU A 543 36.71 2.99 10.69
N VAL A 544 35.56 3.31 10.07
CA VAL A 544 35.22 2.85 8.71
C VAL A 544 36.25 3.32 7.66
N PRO A 545 36.67 4.60 7.62
CA PRO A 545 37.68 5.02 6.67
C PRO A 545 39.04 4.33 6.88
N ALA A 546 39.48 4.18 8.13
CA ALA A 546 40.74 3.53 8.45
C ALA A 546 40.74 2.05 8.03
N LEU A 547 39.69 1.30 8.38
CA LEU A 547 39.54 -0.09 7.96
C LEU A 547 39.43 -0.23 6.43
N SER A 548 38.76 0.70 5.75
CA SER A 548 38.64 0.67 4.28
C SER A 548 39.99 0.81 3.58
N VAL A 549 40.87 1.66 4.12
CA VAL A 549 42.27 1.81 3.61
C VAL A 549 43.07 0.55 3.91
N ALA A 550 42.98 0.00 5.13
CA ALA A 550 43.69 -1.21 5.53
C ALA A 550 43.23 -2.43 4.67
N ALA A 551 41.92 -2.55 4.40
CA ALA A 551 41.39 -3.61 3.56
C ALA A 551 41.92 -3.58 2.12
N GLN A 552 42.21 -2.39 1.57
CA GLN A 552 42.83 -2.25 0.25
C GLN A 552 44.30 -2.68 0.25
N SER A 553 45.00 -2.47 1.38
CA SER A 553 46.42 -2.82 1.54
C SER A 553 46.65 -4.32 1.74
N MET A 554 45.63 -5.06 2.20
CA MET A 554 45.65 -6.52 2.35
C MET A 554 45.46 -7.27 1.02
N ARG A 555 45.78 -6.67 -0.12
CA ARG A 555 45.91 -7.30 -1.43
C ARG A 555 47.19 -8.10 -1.49
N GLY A 556 47.16 -9.33 -1.00
CA GLY A 556 48.28 -10.27 -1.04
C GLY A 556 47.83 -11.63 -0.53
#